data_57e30042637742a43957b773ff5df9d1
#
_entry.id   57e30042637742a43957b773ff5df9d1
#
_cell.length_a   1.000
_cell.length_b   1.000
_cell.length_c   1.000
_cell.angle_alpha   90.00
_cell.angle_beta   90.00
_cell.angle_gamma   90.00
#
_symmetry.space_group_name_H-M   'P 1'
#
loop_
_entity.id
_entity.type
_entity.pdbx_description
1 polymer ?
#
loop_
_entity_poly.entity_id
_entity_poly.type
_entity_poly.pdbx_seq_one_letter_code
_entity_poly.pdbx_strand_id
1 'polypeptide(L)'
;MGLFDLFTQEIAIDLGTANTLIIHKDTIVVDEPSIVALDRNTGKVIAIGKKAQQMHGKTHENIKTIRPLRDGVIADFHAAEHMIRGMISMINPTKRFFAPSLRMVVCIPSGITEVEKRAVRDSAEHAGAKEVYLIHEPMAAAIGIGIDVEEPTGNMIIDIGGGTSEIAVIALGGIVSDKSIRVAGDDFTNDIEEYMRRQHNILVGERTAEQIKIEVGAAIPDLDDPPPAYAVRGRDLMSGIPKEMIITHDEV
;
A
#
# COMPACT_ATOMS: atom_id res chain seq x y z
N MET A 1 -1.93 14.20 31.06
CA MET A 1 -1.83 12.74 30.90
C MET A 1 -2.74 12.10 31.94
N GLY A 2 -3.86 11.57 31.53
CA GLY A 2 -4.82 10.91 32.43
C GLY A 2 -4.37 9.50 32.78
N LEU A 3 -4.80 9.00 33.95
CA LEU A 3 -4.50 7.64 34.38
C LEU A 3 -4.94 6.57 33.36
N PHE A 4 -5.87 6.91 32.49
CA PHE A 4 -6.40 6.06 31.40
C PHE A 4 -5.45 5.95 30.21
N ASP A 5 -4.57 6.94 29.94
CA ASP A 5 -3.59 6.92 28.83
C ASP A 5 -2.53 5.83 29.02
N LEU A 6 -2.34 5.36 30.27
CA LEU A 6 -1.43 4.24 30.58
C LEU A 6 -1.95 2.88 30.11
N PHE A 7 -3.25 2.78 29.80
CA PHE A 7 -3.93 1.54 29.43
C PHE A 7 -4.49 1.55 28.01
N THR A 8 -4.25 2.62 27.23
CA THR A 8 -4.71 2.73 25.86
C THR A 8 -3.53 2.96 24.93
N GLN A 9 -3.46 2.19 23.85
CA GLN A 9 -2.52 2.38 22.76
C GLN A 9 -3.32 2.87 21.54
N GLU A 10 -2.88 3.99 20.98
CA GLU A 10 -3.47 4.58 19.78
C GLU A 10 -2.52 4.39 18.60
N ILE A 11 -3.06 3.91 17.48
CA ILE A 11 -2.33 3.77 16.22
C ILE A 11 -3.18 4.29 15.07
N ALA A 12 -2.52 4.88 14.08
CA ALA A 12 -3.12 5.14 12.78
C ALA A 12 -2.54 4.16 11.76
N ILE A 13 -3.42 3.61 10.91
CA ILE A 13 -3.04 2.66 9.87
C ILE A 13 -3.48 3.23 8.52
N ASP A 14 -2.52 3.40 7.63
CA ASP A 14 -2.77 3.52 6.21
C ASP A 14 -2.69 2.12 5.60
N LEU A 15 -3.85 1.61 5.21
CA LEU A 15 -4.01 0.24 4.71
C LEU A 15 -4.00 0.23 3.19
N GLY A 16 -2.85 0.60 2.60
CA GLY A 16 -2.70 0.74 1.16
C GLY A 16 -2.58 -0.60 0.40
N THR A 17 -2.94 -0.59 -0.88
CA THR A 17 -2.85 -1.75 -1.78
C THR A 17 -1.41 -2.27 -1.91
N ALA A 18 -0.45 -1.37 -2.08
CA ALA A 18 0.98 -1.72 -2.24
C ALA A 18 1.70 -1.85 -0.91
N ASN A 19 1.54 -0.88 -0.02
CA ASN A 19 2.21 -0.79 1.27
C ASN A 19 1.22 -0.46 2.37
N THR A 20 1.50 -0.95 3.58
CA THR A 20 0.77 -0.61 4.80
C THR A 20 1.71 0.14 5.74
N LEU A 21 1.29 1.32 6.19
CA LEU A 21 1.99 2.12 7.18
C LEU A 21 1.25 2.08 8.50
N ILE A 22 2.00 2.02 9.61
CA ILE A 22 1.43 2.21 10.95
C ILE A 22 2.19 3.31 11.67
N ILE A 23 1.42 4.28 12.17
CA ILE A 23 1.91 5.40 12.95
C ILE A 23 1.52 5.17 14.41
N HIS A 24 2.48 5.38 15.30
CA HIS A 24 2.29 5.37 16.75
C HIS A 24 3.10 6.50 17.36
N LYS A 25 2.45 7.37 18.14
CA LYS A 25 3.09 8.56 18.76
C LYS A 25 3.83 9.41 17.73
N ASP A 26 3.13 9.80 16.68
CA ASP A 26 3.61 10.68 15.60
C ASP A 26 4.85 10.15 14.85
N THR A 27 5.10 8.85 14.95
CA THR A 27 6.24 8.20 14.29
C THR A 27 5.75 6.99 13.48
N ILE A 28 6.27 6.83 12.26
CA ILE A 28 6.05 5.62 11.46
C ILE A 28 6.82 4.49 12.14
N VAL A 29 6.09 3.50 12.65
CA VAL A 29 6.64 2.33 13.35
C VAL A 29 6.60 1.07 12.51
N VAL A 30 5.79 1.03 11.47
CA VAL A 30 5.72 -0.03 10.46
C VAL A 30 5.61 0.63 9.09
N ASP A 31 6.45 0.17 8.16
CA ASP A 31 6.42 0.48 6.73
C ASP A 31 6.75 -0.82 6.00
N GLU A 32 5.69 -1.53 5.61
CA GLU A 32 5.80 -2.88 5.07
C GLU A 32 4.90 -3.06 3.84
N PRO A 33 5.34 -3.81 2.82
CA PRO A 33 4.49 -4.20 1.71
C PRO A 33 3.23 -4.95 2.17
N SER A 34 2.09 -4.67 1.54
CA SER A 34 0.79 -5.30 1.82
C SER A 34 0.71 -6.71 1.23
N ILE A 35 1.51 -7.63 1.76
CA ILE A 35 1.62 -9.01 1.27
C ILE A 35 1.83 -10.00 2.41
N VAL A 36 1.23 -11.18 2.27
CA VAL A 36 1.32 -12.29 3.22
C VAL A 36 1.75 -13.56 2.50
N ALA A 37 2.65 -14.33 3.11
CA ALA A 37 2.99 -15.67 2.68
C ALA A 37 2.33 -16.69 3.62
N LEU A 38 1.55 -17.60 3.07
CA LEU A 38 0.81 -18.63 3.78
C LEU A 38 1.27 -20.02 3.34
N ASP A 39 1.28 -20.96 4.27
CA ASP A 39 1.34 -22.38 3.96
C ASP A 39 0.00 -22.83 3.36
N ARG A 40 0.03 -23.40 2.16
CA ARG A 40 -1.20 -23.79 1.43
C ARG A 40 -1.99 -24.89 2.12
N ASN A 41 -1.33 -25.78 2.85
CA ASN A 41 -1.93 -26.94 3.46
C ASN A 41 -2.57 -26.61 4.82
N THR A 42 -1.91 -25.74 5.58
CA THR A 42 -2.33 -25.44 6.96
C THR A 42 -2.97 -24.05 7.10
N GLY A 43 -2.85 -23.17 6.10
CA GLY A 43 -3.29 -21.77 6.18
C GLY A 43 -2.45 -20.90 7.13
N LYS A 44 -1.36 -21.46 7.70
CA LYS A 44 -0.53 -20.69 8.65
C LYS A 44 0.27 -19.61 7.97
N VAL A 45 0.38 -18.47 8.63
CA VAL A 45 1.25 -17.38 8.21
C VAL A 45 2.71 -17.79 8.35
N ILE A 46 3.45 -17.69 7.26
CA ILE A 46 4.91 -17.95 7.19
C ILE A 46 5.67 -16.65 7.29
N ALA A 47 5.22 -15.62 6.58
CA ALA A 47 5.85 -14.30 6.55
C ALA A 47 4.84 -13.21 6.17
N ILE A 48 5.16 -11.97 6.51
CA ILE A 48 4.40 -10.76 6.18
C ILE A 48 5.37 -9.69 5.71
N GLY A 49 4.86 -8.72 4.93
CA GLY A 49 5.60 -7.55 4.52
C GLY A 49 6.83 -7.89 3.67
N LYS A 50 7.95 -7.23 3.92
CA LYS A 50 9.21 -7.38 3.16
C LYS A 50 9.67 -8.83 3.04
N LYS A 51 9.48 -9.64 4.10
CA LYS A 51 9.84 -11.06 4.07
C LYS A 51 8.94 -11.85 3.11
N ALA A 52 7.64 -11.60 3.10
CA ALA A 52 6.70 -12.24 2.18
C ALA A 52 6.93 -11.77 0.73
N GLN A 53 7.26 -10.50 0.53
CA GLN A 53 7.61 -9.95 -0.78
C GLN A 53 8.86 -10.60 -1.39
N GLN A 54 9.88 -10.91 -0.57
CA GLN A 54 11.07 -11.63 -1.04
C GLN A 54 10.74 -13.05 -1.54
N MET A 55 9.67 -13.64 -1.02
CA MET A 55 9.19 -14.96 -1.41
C MET A 55 8.30 -14.91 -2.67
N HIS A 56 7.70 -13.76 -2.98
CA HIS A 56 6.78 -13.63 -4.12
C HIS A 56 7.44 -14.01 -5.45
N GLY A 57 6.74 -14.81 -6.24
CA GLY A 57 7.25 -15.33 -7.53
C GLY A 57 8.37 -16.38 -7.43
N LYS A 58 8.81 -16.76 -6.22
CA LYS A 58 9.92 -17.71 -5.99
C LYS A 58 9.56 -18.83 -5.01
N THR A 59 8.28 -18.98 -4.68
CA THR A 59 7.84 -19.89 -3.64
C THR A 59 7.78 -21.34 -4.14
N HIS A 60 8.08 -22.27 -3.22
CA HIS A 60 7.75 -23.68 -3.37
C HIS A 60 6.22 -23.87 -3.47
N GLU A 61 5.76 -24.98 -4.11
CA GLU A 61 4.33 -25.27 -4.32
C GLU A 61 3.47 -25.14 -3.06
N ASN A 62 4.03 -25.43 -1.89
CA ASN A 62 3.32 -25.37 -0.61
C ASN A 62 3.17 -23.97 -0.02
N ILE A 63 3.79 -22.95 -0.60
CA ILE A 63 3.73 -21.58 -0.12
C ILE A 63 2.93 -20.75 -1.13
N LYS A 64 1.94 -20.01 -0.64
CA LYS A 64 1.17 -19.04 -1.42
C LYS A 64 1.42 -17.64 -0.88
N THR A 65 1.84 -16.72 -1.74
CA THR A 65 1.86 -15.29 -1.43
C THR A 65 0.56 -14.65 -1.89
N ILE A 66 -0.04 -13.81 -1.04
CA ILE A 66 -1.32 -13.14 -1.29
C ILE A 66 -1.12 -11.65 -1.00
N ARG A 67 -1.57 -10.78 -1.90
CA ARG A 67 -1.84 -9.38 -1.62
C ARG A 67 -3.30 -9.28 -1.16
N PRO A 68 -3.56 -8.99 0.11
CA PRO A 68 -4.91 -9.00 0.65
C PRO A 68 -5.75 -7.81 0.22
N LEU A 69 -5.10 -6.74 -0.26
CA LEU A 69 -5.76 -5.55 -0.78
C LEU A 69 -5.59 -5.48 -2.30
N ARG A 70 -6.62 -5.02 -2.97
CA ARG A 70 -6.66 -4.77 -4.41
C ARG A 70 -7.55 -3.57 -4.67
N ASP A 71 -7.09 -2.67 -5.54
CA ASP A 71 -7.86 -1.49 -5.96
C ASP A 71 -8.42 -0.70 -4.75
N GLY A 72 -7.61 -0.53 -3.70
CA GLY A 72 -7.96 0.19 -2.48
C GLY A 72 -8.87 -0.55 -1.49
N VAL A 73 -9.29 -1.81 -1.78
CA VAL A 73 -10.23 -2.55 -0.94
C VAL A 73 -9.68 -3.91 -0.50
N ILE A 74 -10.28 -4.47 0.56
CA ILE A 74 -9.93 -5.81 1.04
C ILE A 74 -10.51 -6.86 0.09
N ALA A 75 -9.64 -7.56 -0.64
CA ALA A 75 -9.97 -8.66 -1.54
C ALA A 75 -9.94 -10.02 -0.83
N ASP A 76 -9.11 -10.17 0.20
CA ASP A 76 -9.01 -11.38 1.04
C ASP A 76 -9.02 -10.99 2.52
N PHE A 77 -10.18 -11.18 3.16
CA PHE A 77 -10.40 -10.79 4.56
C PHE A 77 -9.46 -11.49 5.53
N HIS A 78 -9.27 -12.81 5.38
CA HIS A 78 -8.41 -13.57 6.29
C HIS A 78 -6.94 -13.19 6.14
N ALA A 79 -6.48 -12.99 4.92
CA ALA A 79 -5.12 -12.53 4.68
C ALA A 79 -4.90 -11.11 5.21
N ALA A 80 -5.89 -10.20 5.07
CA ALA A 80 -5.84 -8.85 5.63
C ALA A 80 -5.79 -8.86 7.16
N GLU A 81 -6.64 -9.63 7.82
CA GLU A 81 -6.63 -9.80 9.28
C GLU A 81 -5.26 -10.29 9.77
N HIS A 82 -4.72 -11.33 9.14
CA HIS A 82 -3.40 -11.86 9.49
C HIS A 82 -2.28 -10.83 9.27
N MET A 83 -2.36 -10.07 8.20
CA MET A 83 -1.39 -9.02 7.89
C MET A 83 -1.41 -7.93 8.97
N ILE A 84 -2.59 -7.36 9.24
CA ILE A 84 -2.77 -6.29 10.25
C ILE A 84 -2.30 -6.78 11.62
N ARG A 85 -2.75 -7.94 12.06
CA ARG A 85 -2.35 -8.55 13.34
C ARG A 85 -0.84 -8.74 13.44
N GLY A 86 -0.23 -9.21 12.38
CA GLY A 86 1.20 -9.42 12.34
C GLY A 86 1.98 -8.12 12.35
N MET A 87 1.55 -7.10 11.63
CA MET A 87 2.18 -5.78 11.62
C MET A 87 2.04 -5.09 12.98
N ILE A 88 0.88 -5.19 13.66
CA ILE A 88 0.70 -4.72 15.04
C ILE A 88 1.67 -5.42 15.99
N SER A 89 1.93 -6.72 15.80
CA SER A 89 2.89 -7.45 16.63
C SER A 89 4.34 -6.96 16.49
N MET A 90 4.67 -6.29 15.38
CA MET A 90 6.00 -5.68 15.18
C MET A 90 6.20 -4.46 16.09
N ILE A 91 5.12 -3.76 16.45
CA ILE A 91 5.18 -2.59 17.34
C ILE A 91 5.49 -3.01 18.79
N ASN A 92 4.91 -4.12 19.24
CA ASN A 92 5.04 -4.62 20.60
C ASN A 92 5.52 -6.07 20.61
N PRO A 93 6.82 -6.34 20.37
CA PRO A 93 7.34 -7.70 20.29
C PRO A 93 7.31 -8.46 21.63
N THR A 94 7.19 -7.76 22.77
CA THR A 94 7.11 -8.38 24.09
C THR A 94 5.66 -8.58 24.50
N LYS A 95 5.27 -9.85 24.77
CA LYS A 95 3.97 -10.17 25.38
C LYS A 95 3.89 -9.53 26.75
N ARG A 96 3.17 -8.42 26.88
CA ARG A 96 2.83 -7.84 28.18
C ARG A 96 1.72 -8.63 28.83
N PHE A 97 1.81 -8.83 30.14
CA PHE A 97 0.76 -9.51 30.94
C PHE A 97 -0.60 -8.78 30.88
N PHE A 98 -0.55 -7.45 30.66
CA PHE A 98 -1.72 -6.60 30.39
C PHE A 98 -1.49 -5.88 29.07
N ALA A 99 -2.19 -6.34 28.02
CA ALA A 99 -2.21 -5.63 26.75
C ALA A 99 -3.07 -4.35 26.93
N PRO A 100 -2.57 -3.17 26.53
CA PRO A 100 -3.38 -1.96 26.52
C PRO A 100 -4.57 -2.11 25.57
N SER A 101 -5.66 -1.39 25.86
CA SER A 101 -6.78 -1.26 24.91
C SER A 101 -6.29 -0.59 23.65
N LEU A 102 -6.52 -1.18 22.49
CA LEU A 102 -6.03 -0.68 21.22
C LEU A 102 -7.13 0.12 20.50
N ARG A 103 -6.86 1.40 20.23
CA ARG A 103 -7.64 2.25 19.35
C ARG A 103 -6.95 2.37 18.02
N MET A 104 -7.71 2.22 16.95
CA MET A 104 -7.20 2.36 15.58
C MET A 104 -7.94 3.44 14.82
N VAL A 105 -7.20 4.29 14.12
CA VAL A 105 -7.68 5.09 13.01
C VAL A 105 -7.20 4.39 11.73
N VAL A 106 -8.13 4.08 10.81
CA VAL A 106 -7.79 3.38 9.57
C VAL A 106 -8.19 4.25 8.38
N CYS A 107 -7.25 4.49 7.47
CA CYS A 107 -7.51 5.21 6.22
C CYS A 107 -8.33 4.34 5.28
N ILE A 108 -9.26 4.96 4.58
CA ILE A 108 -10.15 4.31 3.60
C ILE A 108 -10.29 5.19 2.35
N PRO A 109 -10.41 4.61 1.15
CA PRO A 109 -10.69 5.35 -0.07
C PRO A 109 -12.01 6.13 0.00
N SER A 110 -12.11 7.25 -0.73
CA SER A 110 -13.33 8.06 -0.78
C SER A 110 -14.51 7.30 -1.39
N GLY A 111 -14.25 6.53 -2.45
CA GLY A 111 -15.25 5.78 -3.21
C GLY A 111 -15.65 4.42 -2.61
N ILE A 112 -15.29 4.15 -1.35
CA ILE A 112 -15.54 2.86 -0.69
C ILE A 112 -17.02 2.64 -0.37
N THR A 113 -17.53 1.42 -0.60
CA THR A 113 -18.90 1.03 -0.26
C THR A 113 -19.06 0.76 1.24
N GLU A 114 -20.30 0.78 1.73
CA GLU A 114 -20.59 0.45 3.14
C GLU A 114 -20.20 -0.99 3.53
N VAL A 115 -20.25 -1.92 2.56
CA VAL A 115 -19.81 -3.31 2.78
C VAL A 115 -18.29 -3.38 2.96
N GLU A 116 -17.56 -2.65 2.14
CA GLU A 116 -16.10 -2.56 2.21
C GLU A 116 -15.63 -1.83 3.48
N LYS A 117 -16.31 -0.73 3.88
CA LYS A 117 -16.07 -0.05 5.18
C LYS A 117 -16.23 -1.01 6.35
N ARG A 118 -17.29 -1.83 6.32
CA ARG A 118 -17.51 -2.85 7.33
C ARG A 118 -16.41 -3.89 7.35
N ALA A 119 -15.95 -4.36 6.18
CA ALA A 119 -14.85 -5.32 6.09
C ALA A 119 -13.55 -4.77 6.69
N VAL A 120 -13.23 -3.48 6.48
CA VAL A 120 -12.08 -2.82 7.10
C VAL A 120 -12.22 -2.79 8.62
N ARG A 121 -13.39 -2.39 9.13
CA ARG A 121 -13.68 -2.33 10.57
C ARG A 121 -13.57 -3.71 11.21
N ASP A 122 -14.23 -4.71 10.64
CA ASP A 122 -14.23 -6.09 11.15
C ASP A 122 -12.78 -6.65 11.15
N SER A 123 -11.98 -6.38 10.10
CA SER A 123 -10.56 -6.80 10.04
C SER A 123 -9.73 -6.17 11.15
N ALA A 124 -9.92 -4.87 11.44
CA ALA A 124 -9.22 -4.15 12.50
C ALA A 124 -9.63 -4.68 13.89
N GLU A 125 -10.93 -4.91 14.13
CA GLU A 125 -11.45 -5.48 15.38
C GLU A 125 -10.91 -6.91 15.60
N HIS A 126 -10.93 -7.75 14.58
CA HIS A 126 -10.35 -9.10 14.65
C HIS A 126 -8.84 -9.08 14.87
N ALA A 127 -8.14 -8.05 14.38
CA ALA A 127 -6.72 -7.86 14.65
C ALA A 127 -6.44 -7.40 16.10
N GLY A 128 -7.47 -7.03 16.86
CA GLY A 128 -7.40 -6.72 18.29
C GLY A 128 -7.78 -5.29 18.67
N ALA A 129 -8.27 -4.47 17.73
CA ALA A 129 -8.78 -3.15 18.05
C ALA A 129 -10.05 -3.24 18.91
N LYS A 130 -10.14 -2.39 19.92
CA LYS A 130 -11.31 -2.19 20.75
C LYS A 130 -12.24 -1.10 20.21
N GLU A 131 -11.61 -0.10 19.57
CA GLU A 131 -12.30 1.02 18.95
C GLU A 131 -11.65 1.26 17.58
N VAL A 132 -12.47 1.39 16.53
CA VAL A 132 -12.01 1.63 15.16
C VAL A 132 -12.70 2.87 14.61
N TYR A 133 -11.89 3.83 14.21
CA TYR A 133 -12.30 5.05 13.52
C TYR A 133 -11.82 4.97 12.07
N LEU A 134 -12.66 5.42 11.13
CA LEU A 134 -12.32 5.46 9.72
C LEU A 134 -12.15 6.92 9.28
N ILE A 135 -11.11 7.19 8.52
CA ILE A 135 -10.84 8.48 7.90
C ILE A 135 -10.63 8.29 6.40
N HIS A 136 -11.13 9.19 5.58
CA HIS A 136 -10.87 9.15 4.13
C HIS A 136 -9.42 9.52 3.83
N GLU A 137 -8.77 8.76 2.92
CA GLU A 137 -7.37 8.95 2.51
C GLU A 137 -7.03 10.39 2.15
N PRO A 138 -7.81 11.11 1.31
CA PRO A 138 -7.49 12.50 0.98
C PRO A 138 -7.56 13.44 2.19
N MET A 139 -8.45 13.17 3.15
CA MET A 139 -8.53 13.95 4.40
C MET A 139 -7.30 13.71 5.27
N ALA A 140 -6.88 12.44 5.40
CA ALA A 140 -5.68 12.09 6.14
C ALA A 140 -4.42 12.70 5.50
N ALA A 141 -4.34 12.67 4.16
CA ALA A 141 -3.25 13.29 3.40
C ALA A 141 -3.20 14.81 3.62
N ALA A 142 -4.34 15.50 3.54
CA ALA A 142 -4.43 16.95 3.79
C ALA A 142 -3.92 17.33 5.18
N ILE A 143 -4.35 16.58 6.21
CA ILE A 143 -3.90 16.79 7.59
C ILE A 143 -2.39 16.51 7.70
N GLY A 144 -1.92 15.43 7.07
CA GLY A 144 -0.52 15.01 7.10
C GLY A 144 0.47 16.00 6.50
N ILE A 145 0.06 16.73 5.45
CA ILE A 145 0.88 17.80 4.84
C ILE A 145 0.66 19.18 5.49
N GLY A 146 -0.15 19.24 6.57
CA GLY A 146 -0.33 20.45 7.37
C GLY A 146 -1.34 21.47 6.79
N ILE A 147 -2.25 21.04 5.93
CA ILE A 147 -3.36 21.89 5.47
C ILE A 147 -4.35 22.05 6.63
N ASP A 148 -4.75 23.31 6.90
CA ASP A 148 -5.87 23.57 7.80
C ASP A 148 -7.18 23.22 7.08
N VAL A 149 -7.68 22.02 7.38
CA VAL A 149 -8.89 21.49 6.75
C VAL A 149 -10.18 22.19 7.22
N GLU A 150 -10.14 22.94 8.32
CA GLU A 150 -11.29 23.65 8.90
C GLU A 150 -11.52 25.01 8.24
N GLU A 151 -10.53 25.54 7.53
CA GLU A 151 -10.67 26.81 6.81
C GLU A 151 -11.75 26.74 5.71
N PRO A 152 -12.39 27.88 5.39
CA PRO A 152 -13.38 27.96 4.32
C PRO A 152 -12.77 27.89 2.91
N THR A 153 -11.45 27.90 2.81
CA THR A 153 -10.73 27.82 1.54
C THR A 153 -10.74 26.38 1.00
N GLY A 154 -11.19 26.20 -0.25
CA GLY A 154 -11.15 24.89 -0.90
C GLY A 154 -9.73 24.47 -1.25
N ASN A 155 -9.27 23.34 -0.70
CA ASN A 155 -7.99 22.73 -1.01
C ASN A 155 -8.22 21.45 -1.81
N MET A 156 -7.57 21.30 -2.97
CA MET A 156 -7.62 20.08 -3.76
C MET A 156 -6.44 19.18 -3.39
N ILE A 157 -6.75 17.94 -3.02
CA ILE A 157 -5.78 16.88 -2.78
C ILE A 157 -5.88 15.88 -3.93
N ILE A 158 -4.72 15.48 -4.45
CA ILE A 158 -4.57 14.37 -5.39
C ILE A 158 -3.63 13.37 -4.73
N ASP A 159 -4.16 12.21 -4.41
CA ASP A 159 -3.42 11.10 -3.80
C ASP A 159 -3.37 9.94 -4.78
N ILE A 160 -2.18 9.54 -5.21
CA ILE A 160 -1.96 8.47 -6.18
C ILE A 160 -1.28 7.32 -5.44
N GLY A 161 -2.07 6.32 -5.07
CA GLY A 161 -1.61 5.13 -4.37
C GLY A 161 -1.11 4.02 -5.32
N GLY A 162 -1.08 2.78 -4.81
CA GLY A 162 -0.79 1.60 -5.62
C GLY A 162 -1.97 1.15 -6.46
N GLY A 163 -3.18 1.10 -5.89
CA GLY A 163 -4.39 0.57 -6.54
C GLY A 163 -5.45 1.61 -6.87
N THR A 164 -5.39 2.81 -6.27
CA THR A 164 -6.36 3.89 -6.48
C THR A 164 -5.68 5.24 -6.59
N SER A 165 -6.31 6.14 -7.35
CA SER A 165 -6.01 7.57 -7.34
C SER A 165 -7.24 8.31 -6.81
N GLU A 166 -7.05 9.07 -5.72
CA GLU A 166 -8.07 9.81 -5.02
C GLU A 166 -7.91 11.31 -5.31
N ILE A 167 -8.99 11.96 -5.70
CA ILE A 167 -9.02 13.40 -5.91
C ILE A 167 -10.14 13.96 -5.03
N ALA A 168 -9.83 14.87 -4.14
CA ALA A 168 -10.83 15.48 -3.27
C ALA A 168 -10.62 16.98 -3.11
N VAL A 169 -11.72 17.73 -2.99
CA VAL A 169 -11.73 19.11 -2.56
C VAL A 169 -12.23 19.16 -1.12
N ILE A 170 -11.42 19.72 -0.24
CA ILE A 170 -11.67 19.79 1.20
C ILE A 170 -11.83 21.23 1.62
N ALA A 171 -12.87 21.54 2.39
CA ALA A 171 -13.11 22.83 3.04
C ALA A 171 -14.02 22.64 4.25
N LEU A 172 -13.91 23.50 5.26
CA LEU A 172 -14.78 23.52 6.44
C LEU A 172 -14.86 22.17 7.16
N GLY A 173 -13.75 21.45 7.26
CA GLY A 173 -13.66 20.14 7.94
C GLY A 173 -14.32 18.99 7.18
N GLY A 174 -14.73 19.17 5.93
CA GLY A 174 -15.43 18.16 5.14
C GLY A 174 -14.90 18.02 3.70
N ILE A 175 -15.19 16.89 3.10
CA ILE A 175 -14.98 16.65 1.67
C ILE A 175 -16.18 17.23 0.92
N VAL A 176 -15.94 18.27 0.13
CA VAL A 176 -16.97 18.98 -0.66
C VAL A 176 -17.27 18.23 -1.95
N SER A 177 -16.24 17.66 -2.56
CA SER A 177 -16.33 16.85 -3.78
C SER A 177 -15.17 15.88 -3.82
N ASP A 178 -15.42 14.67 -4.29
CA ASP A 178 -14.40 13.65 -4.46
C ASP A 178 -14.60 12.83 -5.73
N LYS A 179 -13.50 12.24 -6.17
CA LYS A 179 -13.44 11.27 -7.25
C LYS A 179 -12.38 10.23 -6.94
N SER A 180 -12.77 8.97 -6.92
CA SER A 180 -11.87 7.83 -6.83
C SER A 180 -11.83 7.09 -8.17
N ILE A 181 -10.64 6.75 -8.63
CA ILE A 181 -10.43 5.93 -9.83
C ILE A 181 -9.49 4.78 -9.51
N ARG A 182 -9.76 3.62 -10.09
CA ARG A 182 -8.96 2.40 -9.93
C ARG A 182 -7.90 2.30 -11.04
N VAL A 183 -7.12 3.36 -11.18
CA VAL A 183 -5.94 3.46 -12.04
C VAL A 183 -4.88 4.16 -11.23
N ALA A 184 -3.78 3.46 -10.96
CA ALA A 184 -2.73 3.95 -10.07
C ALA A 184 -1.39 3.23 -10.33
N GLY A 185 -0.50 3.24 -9.35
CA GLY A 185 0.87 2.77 -9.48
C GLY A 185 1.02 1.32 -9.96
N ASP A 186 0.12 0.41 -9.57
CA ASP A 186 0.16 -0.99 -10.01
C ASP A 186 -0.19 -1.12 -11.52
N ASP A 187 -1.11 -0.28 -12.02
CA ASP A 187 -1.43 -0.23 -13.45
C ASP A 187 -0.23 0.26 -14.26
N PHE A 188 0.43 1.34 -13.81
CA PHE A 188 1.64 1.84 -14.46
C PHE A 188 2.74 0.77 -14.50
N THR A 189 2.91 -0.01 -13.44
CA THR A 189 3.87 -1.11 -13.38
C THR A 189 3.52 -2.21 -14.39
N ASN A 190 2.24 -2.57 -14.49
CA ASN A 190 1.74 -3.56 -15.45
C ASN A 190 1.93 -3.08 -16.91
N ASP A 191 1.67 -1.81 -17.17
CA ASP A 191 1.85 -1.21 -18.49
C ASP A 191 3.33 -1.22 -18.92
N ILE A 192 4.25 -0.97 -17.98
CA ILE A 192 5.69 -1.09 -18.20
C ILE A 192 6.08 -2.54 -18.51
N GLU A 193 5.56 -3.53 -17.76
CA GLU A 193 5.80 -4.96 -18.08
C GLU A 193 5.35 -5.30 -19.52
N GLU A 194 4.17 -4.82 -19.89
CA GLU A 194 3.62 -5.07 -21.21
C GLU A 194 4.41 -4.35 -22.31
N TYR A 195 4.85 -3.12 -22.08
CA TYR A 195 5.72 -2.36 -22.97
C TYR A 195 7.04 -3.09 -23.21
N MET A 196 7.73 -3.52 -22.15
CA MET A 196 8.98 -4.28 -22.22
C MET A 196 8.81 -5.55 -23.02
N ARG A 197 7.69 -6.24 -22.85
CA ARG A 197 7.37 -7.46 -23.59
C ARG A 197 7.12 -7.18 -25.08
N ARG A 198 6.33 -6.15 -25.40
CA ARG A 198 5.89 -5.86 -26.79
C ARG A 198 6.97 -5.18 -27.61
N GLN A 199 7.64 -4.18 -27.05
CA GLN A 199 8.58 -3.35 -27.81
C GLN A 199 10.01 -3.93 -27.82
N HIS A 200 10.42 -4.55 -26.73
CA HIS A 200 11.79 -5.01 -26.55
C HIS A 200 11.95 -6.54 -26.57
N ASN A 201 10.84 -7.30 -26.64
CA ASN A 201 10.82 -8.77 -26.56
C ASN A 201 11.54 -9.30 -25.31
N ILE A 202 11.44 -8.58 -24.19
CA ILE A 202 12.05 -8.96 -22.93
C ILE A 202 10.96 -9.17 -21.87
N LEU A 203 11.03 -10.31 -21.19
CA LEU A 203 10.18 -10.58 -20.03
C LEU A 203 10.89 -10.07 -18.78
N VAL A 204 10.30 -9.07 -18.16
CA VAL A 204 10.66 -8.60 -16.83
C VAL A 204 9.56 -9.02 -15.84
N GLY A 205 9.86 -9.11 -14.56
CA GLY A 205 8.85 -9.35 -13.54
C GLY A 205 8.40 -8.05 -12.91
N GLU A 206 7.24 -8.06 -12.23
CA GLU A 206 6.62 -6.94 -11.54
C GLU A 206 7.62 -6.07 -10.75
N ARG A 207 8.50 -6.70 -9.96
CA ARG A 207 9.52 -5.97 -9.20
C ARG A 207 10.49 -5.18 -10.08
N THR A 208 10.84 -5.71 -11.25
CA THR A 208 11.75 -5.03 -12.18
C THR A 208 11.03 -3.88 -12.87
N ALA A 209 9.78 -4.07 -13.27
CA ALA A 209 8.95 -3.02 -13.85
C ALA A 209 8.68 -1.89 -12.85
N GLU A 210 8.42 -2.21 -11.58
CA GLU A 210 8.31 -1.22 -10.51
C GLU A 210 9.61 -0.41 -10.34
N GLN A 211 10.76 -1.07 -10.41
CA GLN A 211 12.06 -0.36 -10.38
C GLN A 211 12.27 0.53 -11.59
N ILE A 212 11.89 0.09 -12.80
CA ILE A 212 11.93 0.94 -14.01
C ILE A 212 11.08 2.19 -13.78
N LYS A 213 9.85 2.04 -13.30
CA LYS A 213 8.95 3.15 -12.97
C LYS A 213 9.59 4.16 -12.01
N ILE A 214 10.22 3.69 -10.95
CA ILE A 214 10.83 4.53 -9.91
C ILE A 214 12.10 5.23 -10.44
N GLU A 215 12.94 4.52 -11.20
CA GLU A 215 14.25 5.02 -11.60
C GLU A 215 14.20 5.95 -12.81
N VAL A 216 13.30 5.69 -13.76
CA VAL A 216 13.23 6.43 -15.03
C VAL A 216 11.84 6.90 -15.43
N GLY A 217 10.78 6.52 -14.70
CA GLY A 217 9.41 6.94 -15.00
C GLY A 217 9.24 8.45 -14.92
N ALA A 218 8.55 9.03 -15.92
CA ALA A 218 8.26 10.46 -15.97
C ALA A 218 6.83 10.71 -16.50
N ALA A 219 6.15 11.69 -15.90
CA ALA A 219 4.81 12.08 -16.34
C ALA A 219 4.81 12.98 -17.58
N ILE A 220 5.96 13.56 -17.93
CA ILE A 220 6.17 14.43 -19.09
C ILE A 220 7.50 14.07 -19.77
N PRO A 221 7.58 14.15 -21.11
CA PRO A 221 8.79 13.76 -21.84
C PRO A 221 9.93 14.77 -21.68
N ASP A 222 9.61 16.06 -21.58
CA ASP A 222 10.59 17.14 -21.52
C ASP A 222 10.91 17.49 -20.05
N LEU A 223 11.93 16.86 -19.48
CA LEU A 223 12.44 17.15 -18.15
C LEU A 223 13.68 18.04 -18.21
N ASP A 224 13.75 19.06 -17.35
CA ASP A 224 14.93 19.92 -17.22
C ASP A 224 16.15 19.13 -16.69
N ASP A 225 15.91 18.15 -15.83
CA ASP A 225 16.93 17.26 -15.25
C ASP A 225 16.46 15.80 -15.35
N PRO A 226 16.63 15.16 -16.51
CA PRO A 226 16.17 13.80 -16.71
C PRO A 226 16.96 12.78 -15.86
N PRO A 227 16.30 11.74 -15.35
CA PRO A 227 17.00 10.69 -14.61
C PRO A 227 18.01 9.97 -15.51
N PRO A 228 19.09 9.42 -14.94
CA PRO A 228 20.07 8.65 -15.69
C PRO A 228 19.42 7.38 -16.28
N ALA A 229 19.90 6.96 -17.45
CA ALA A 229 19.45 5.73 -18.08
C ALA A 229 19.65 4.53 -17.14
N TYR A 230 18.67 3.61 -17.12
CA TYR A 230 18.59 2.47 -16.20
C TYR A 230 18.87 1.14 -16.93
N ALA A 231 19.78 0.33 -16.38
CA ALA A 231 20.11 -0.99 -16.92
C ALA A 231 19.11 -2.05 -16.40
N VAL A 232 18.33 -2.62 -17.32
CA VAL A 232 17.28 -3.61 -17.03
C VAL A 232 17.74 -4.98 -17.46
N ARG A 233 17.52 -5.98 -16.62
CA ARG A 233 17.75 -7.40 -16.91
C ARG A 233 16.45 -8.17 -16.91
N GLY A 234 16.25 -8.96 -17.97
CA GLY A 234 15.12 -9.83 -18.11
C GLY A 234 15.45 -11.04 -18.97
N ARG A 235 14.41 -11.81 -19.33
CA ARG A 235 14.54 -12.97 -20.20
C ARG A 235 14.14 -12.59 -21.61
N ASP A 236 15.00 -12.77 -22.58
CA ASP A 236 14.67 -12.60 -24.00
C ASP A 236 13.62 -13.63 -24.43
N LEU A 237 12.53 -13.16 -25.01
CA LEU A 237 11.40 -14.01 -25.39
C LEU A 237 11.68 -14.86 -26.64
N MET A 238 12.63 -14.46 -27.49
CA MET A 238 12.98 -15.20 -28.71
C MET A 238 13.96 -16.32 -28.43
N SER A 239 15.04 -16.01 -27.68
CA SER A 239 16.13 -16.97 -27.38
C SER A 239 15.95 -17.70 -26.05
N GLY A 240 15.14 -17.16 -25.12
CA GLY A 240 14.94 -17.68 -23.79
C GLY A 240 16.09 -17.43 -22.80
N ILE A 241 17.17 -16.77 -23.25
CA ILE A 241 18.36 -16.48 -22.43
C ILE A 241 18.23 -15.12 -21.71
N PRO A 242 19.03 -14.87 -20.64
CA PRO A 242 19.10 -13.55 -20.04
C PRO A 242 19.55 -12.48 -21.03
N LYS A 243 18.88 -11.33 -21.00
CA LYS A 243 19.18 -10.15 -21.83
C LYS A 243 19.26 -8.93 -20.91
N GLU A 244 20.22 -8.07 -21.19
CA GLU A 244 20.33 -6.76 -20.57
C GLU A 244 20.10 -5.68 -21.61
N MET A 245 19.45 -4.59 -21.23
CA MET A 245 19.22 -3.42 -22.05
C MET A 245 19.16 -2.16 -21.19
N ILE A 246 19.30 -1.01 -21.84
CA ILE A 246 19.23 0.29 -21.20
C ILE A 246 17.88 0.90 -21.58
N ILE A 247 17.19 1.45 -20.58
CA ILE A 247 15.91 2.16 -20.72
C ILE A 247 16.11 3.60 -20.25
N THR A 248 15.47 4.53 -20.94
CA THR A 248 15.49 5.96 -20.63
C THR A 248 14.09 6.44 -20.24
N HIS A 249 13.98 7.64 -19.66
CA HIS A 249 12.70 8.24 -19.29
C HIS A 249 11.79 8.53 -20.50
N ASP A 250 12.34 8.72 -21.68
CA ASP A 250 11.57 8.95 -22.92
C ASP A 250 10.74 7.71 -23.32
N GLU A 251 11.08 6.54 -22.78
CA GLU A 251 10.43 5.28 -23.08
C GLU A 251 9.37 4.88 -22.05
N VAL A 252 9.37 5.52 -20.88
CA VAL A 252 8.55 5.19 -19.70
C VAL A 252 7.74 6.40 -19.28
#